data_25df0b42248c1c4429053c64b90d0179
#
_entry.id   25df0b42248c1c4429053c64b90d0179
#
_cell.length_a   1.000
_cell.length_b   1.000
_cell.length_c   1.000
_cell.angle_alpha   90.00
_cell.angle_beta   90.00
_cell.angle_gamma   90.00
#
_symmetry.space_group_name_H-M   'P 1'
#
loop_
_entity.id
_entity.type
_entity.pdbx_description
1 polymer ?
#
loop_
_entity_poly.entity_id
_entity_poly.type
_entity_poly.pdbx_seq_one_letter_code
_entity_poly.pdbx_strand_id
1 'polypeptide(L)'
;MAHVASISQQIWDMKYRFKDMDGTPRDRTMEDSWKRVAEALAVHESQPDLWAERFYEALSDFHFLPAGRILAGAGTERQVTLFNCFVMGDIPDTMSGIFDQLKEAALTMQQGGGIGYDFSSLRPKGAPVEGVGADASGPLSFMDVWDSMCRTIMSAGYRRGAMMATLRCDHPDIEDFIEAKQEPGRLRMFNLSVLVSDAFMDAVKENTSWELAFNGVCYKSLQARDLWDKIMRATYSFAEPGVIFI
;
A
#
# COMPACT_ATOMS: atom_id res chain seq x y z
N MET A 1 -0.41 30.98 -20.75
CA MET A 1 0.28 30.12 -19.78
C MET A 1 -0.13 30.50 -18.39
N ALA A 2 -0.65 29.54 -17.61
CA ALA A 2 -0.91 29.77 -16.20
C ALA A 2 0.41 30.10 -15.48
N HIS A 3 0.38 31.04 -14.57
CA HIS A 3 1.57 31.43 -13.77
C HIS A 3 1.88 30.24 -12.82
N VAL A 4 2.91 29.47 -13.14
CA VAL A 4 3.36 28.35 -12.30
C VAL A 4 4.11 28.89 -11.10
N ALA A 5 3.66 28.58 -9.88
CA ALA A 5 4.34 28.98 -8.65
C ALA A 5 5.76 28.37 -8.60
N SER A 6 6.70 29.10 -8.01
CA SER A 6 8.11 28.66 -7.91
C SER A 6 8.27 27.29 -7.23
N ILE A 7 7.44 27.00 -6.24
CA ILE A 7 7.44 25.68 -5.57
C ILE A 7 6.99 24.54 -6.51
N SER A 8 6.01 24.81 -7.38
CA SER A 8 5.55 23.83 -8.36
C SER A 8 6.62 23.53 -9.40
N GLN A 9 7.35 24.56 -9.84
CA GLN A 9 8.49 24.42 -10.74
C GLN A 9 9.61 23.57 -10.12
N GLN A 10 9.93 23.80 -8.85
CA GLN A 10 10.93 23.02 -8.12
C GLN A 10 10.51 21.55 -7.97
N ILE A 11 9.25 21.30 -7.61
CA ILE A 11 8.72 19.93 -7.47
C ILE A 11 8.75 19.20 -8.81
N TRP A 12 8.36 19.88 -9.90
CA TRP A 12 8.46 19.31 -11.23
C TRP A 12 9.91 18.94 -11.58
N ASP A 13 10.85 19.87 -11.42
CA ASP A 13 12.27 19.63 -11.74
C ASP A 13 12.88 18.48 -10.93
N MET A 14 12.52 18.38 -9.65
CA MET A 14 13.04 17.34 -8.77
C MET A 14 12.42 15.95 -9.01
N LYS A 15 11.11 15.87 -9.34
CA LYS A 15 10.36 14.60 -9.28
C LYS A 15 9.84 14.11 -10.63
N TYR A 16 9.51 14.98 -11.55
CA TYR A 16 8.73 14.65 -12.74
C TYR A 16 9.46 14.90 -14.04
N ARG A 17 10.41 15.82 -14.05
CA ARG A 17 11.24 16.13 -15.20
C ARG A 17 12.06 14.93 -15.62
N PHE A 18 11.92 14.49 -16.89
CA PHE A 18 12.74 13.40 -17.39
C PHE A 18 14.18 13.89 -17.59
N LYS A 19 15.11 13.18 -16.95
CA LYS A 19 16.56 13.42 -17.06
C LYS A 19 17.25 12.10 -17.36
N ASP A 20 18.30 12.13 -18.14
CA ASP A 20 19.19 11.00 -18.37
C ASP A 20 19.90 10.55 -17.08
N MET A 21 20.63 9.46 -17.16
CA MET A 21 21.38 8.91 -16.01
C MET A 21 22.50 9.86 -15.54
N ASP A 22 23.02 10.71 -16.42
CA ASP A 22 24.02 11.74 -16.11
C ASP A 22 23.40 13.03 -15.56
N GLY A 23 22.06 13.09 -15.44
CA GLY A 23 21.33 14.25 -14.96
C GLY A 23 20.95 15.25 -16.05
N THR A 24 21.32 15.02 -17.32
CA THR A 24 20.96 15.91 -18.44
C THR A 24 19.46 15.92 -18.67
N PRO A 25 18.79 17.09 -18.66
CA PRO A 25 17.35 17.16 -18.88
C PRO A 25 16.96 16.79 -20.32
N ARG A 26 16.09 15.80 -20.46
CA ARG A 26 15.39 15.50 -21.72
C ARG A 26 14.16 16.38 -21.89
N ASP A 27 13.35 16.50 -20.84
CA ASP A 27 12.29 17.51 -20.81
C ASP A 27 12.91 18.84 -20.49
N ARG A 28 12.82 19.82 -21.38
CA ARG A 28 13.35 21.17 -21.16
C ARG A 28 12.37 22.04 -20.39
N THR A 29 11.08 21.85 -20.67
CA THR A 29 9.96 22.57 -20.11
C THR A 29 8.89 21.61 -19.56
N MET A 30 7.86 22.12 -18.87
CA MET A 30 6.71 21.33 -18.45
C MET A 30 5.90 20.81 -19.65
N GLU A 31 5.82 21.63 -20.69
CA GLU A 31 5.16 21.28 -21.95
C GLU A 31 5.82 20.05 -22.60
N ASP A 32 7.15 19.93 -22.53
CA ASP A 32 7.85 18.74 -23.02
C ASP A 32 7.44 17.49 -22.22
N SER A 33 7.28 17.62 -20.89
CA SER A 33 6.77 16.51 -20.07
C SER A 33 5.34 16.14 -20.44
N TRP A 34 4.46 17.11 -20.64
CA TRP A 34 3.07 16.82 -21.08
C TRP A 34 3.03 16.15 -22.44
N LYS A 35 3.85 16.62 -23.40
CA LYS A 35 3.95 16.04 -24.72
C LYS A 35 4.44 14.60 -24.66
N ARG A 36 5.54 14.33 -23.95
CA ARG A 36 6.07 12.98 -23.74
C ARG A 36 5.02 12.01 -23.17
N VAL A 37 4.30 12.45 -22.14
CA VAL A 37 3.25 11.63 -21.49
C VAL A 37 2.10 11.40 -22.46
N ALA A 38 1.64 12.42 -23.16
CA ALA A 38 0.52 12.33 -24.12
C ALA A 38 0.85 11.35 -25.28
N GLU A 39 2.04 11.49 -25.86
CA GLU A 39 2.51 10.60 -26.92
C GLU A 39 2.63 9.15 -26.44
N ALA A 40 3.20 8.93 -25.25
CA ALA A 40 3.38 7.59 -24.68
C ALA A 40 2.05 6.87 -24.40
N LEU A 41 1.04 7.59 -23.93
CA LEU A 41 -0.27 7.02 -23.66
C LEU A 41 -1.08 6.77 -24.93
N ALA A 42 -0.88 7.59 -25.96
CA ALA A 42 -1.60 7.48 -27.22
C ALA A 42 -1.16 6.29 -28.10
N VAL A 43 0.01 5.71 -27.85
CA VAL A 43 0.56 4.60 -28.68
C VAL A 43 -0.41 3.43 -28.85
N HIS A 44 -1.25 3.16 -27.84
CA HIS A 44 -2.20 2.04 -27.86
C HIS A 44 -3.59 2.42 -28.37
N GLU A 45 -3.80 3.68 -28.76
CA GLU A 45 -5.06 4.15 -29.31
C GLU A 45 -5.21 3.84 -30.81
N SER A 46 -6.45 3.76 -31.29
CA SER A 46 -6.74 3.48 -32.72
C SER A 46 -6.25 4.56 -33.69
N GLN A 47 -6.10 5.79 -33.20
CA GLN A 47 -5.59 6.97 -33.93
C GLN A 47 -4.57 7.69 -33.05
N PRO A 48 -3.32 7.18 -32.92
CA PRO A 48 -2.33 7.67 -31.97
C PRO A 48 -2.08 9.19 -32.08
N ASP A 49 -1.91 9.72 -33.28
CA ASP A 49 -1.62 11.15 -33.47
C ASP A 49 -2.77 12.05 -32.94
N LEU A 50 -4.02 11.68 -33.26
CA LEU A 50 -5.21 12.40 -32.79
C LEU A 50 -5.32 12.36 -31.26
N TRP A 51 -5.07 11.18 -30.68
CA TRP A 51 -5.16 11.03 -29.21
C TRP A 51 -4.00 11.67 -28.49
N ALA A 52 -2.80 11.69 -29.06
CA ALA A 52 -1.67 12.43 -28.51
C ALA A 52 -1.98 13.93 -28.40
N GLU A 53 -2.60 14.52 -29.44
CA GLU A 53 -3.02 15.92 -29.41
C GLU A 53 -4.08 16.17 -28.31
N ARG A 54 -5.12 15.34 -28.24
CA ARG A 54 -6.17 15.45 -27.22
C ARG A 54 -5.65 15.27 -25.79
N PHE A 55 -4.76 14.31 -25.58
CA PHE A 55 -4.14 14.13 -24.27
C PHE A 55 -3.22 15.29 -23.89
N TYR A 56 -2.48 15.83 -24.86
CA TYR A 56 -1.68 17.03 -24.63
C TYR A 56 -2.54 18.24 -24.26
N GLU A 57 -3.63 18.49 -24.98
CA GLU A 57 -4.58 19.54 -24.65
C GLU A 57 -5.15 19.39 -23.24
N ALA A 58 -5.52 18.16 -22.84
CA ALA A 58 -6.03 17.89 -21.51
C ALA A 58 -4.99 18.13 -20.40
N LEU A 59 -3.70 17.85 -20.66
CA LEU A 59 -2.62 18.07 -19.70
C LEU A 59 -2.16 19.54 -19.63
N SER A 60 -2.30 20.25 -20.76
CA SER A 60 -1.84 21.62 -20.89
C SER A 60 -2.53 22.55 -19.88
N ASP A 61 -1.77 23.53 -19.38
CA ASP A 61 -2.24 24.51 -18.39
C ASP A 61 -2.90 23.86 -17.13
N PHE A 62 -2.57 22.57 -16.87
CA PHE A 62 -3.10 21.79 -15.74
C PHE A 62 -4.62 21.60 -15.76
N HIS A 63 -5.26 21.53 -16.94
CA HIS A 63 -6.66 21.18 -17.03
C HIS A 63 -6.93 19.79 -16.46
N PHE A 64 -5.99 18.86 -16.62
CA PHE A 64 -5.97 17.55 -15.98
C PHE A 64 -4.56 17.25 -15.44
N LEU A 65 -4.47 16.79 -14.20
CA LEU A 65 -3.22 16.40 -13.58
C LEU A 65 -3.24 14.88 -13.29
N PRO A 66 -2.51 14.07 -14.06
CA PRO A 66 -2.44 12.64 -13.82
C PRO A 66 -1.62 12.31 -12.58
N ALA A 67 -1.72 11.06 -12.12
CA ALA A 67 -0.93 10.57 -11.00
C ALA A 67 0.57 10.76 -11.24
N GLY A 68 1.31 11.04 -10.16
CA GLY A 68 2.74 11.33 -10.24
C GLY A 68 3.58 10.24 -10.92
N ARG A 69 3.14 8.97 -10.85
CA ARG A 69 3.81 7.86 -11.56
C ARG A 69 3.71 7.98 -13.07
N ILE A 70 2.59 8.43 -13.58
CA ILE A 70 2.38 8.67 -15.01
C ILE A 70 3.29 9.82 -15.47
N LEU A 71 3.30 10.94 -14.75
CA LEU A 71 4.17 12.08 -15.06
C LEU A 71 5.66 11.71 -15.06
N ALA A 72 6.09 10.91 -14.09
CA ALA A 72 7.50 10.55 -13.93
C ALA A 72 7.96 9.40 -14.84
N GLY A 73 7.05 8.49 -15.22
CA GLY A 73 7.39 7.23 -15.88
C GLY A 73 6.95 7.08 -17.32
N ALA A 74 5.80 7.65 -17.72
CA ALA A 74 5.29 7.46 -19.08
C ALA A 74 6.23 8.08 -20.12
N GLY A 75 6.53 7.32 -21.18
CA GLY A 75 7.43 7.76 -22.26
C GLY A 75 8.89 7.86 -21.85
N THR A 76 9.29 7.22 -20.76
CA THR A 76 10.71 7.07 -20.36
C THR A 76 11.17 5.63 -20.62
N GLU A 77 12.47 5.42 -20.76
CA GLU A 77 13.08 4.09 -20.90
C GLU A 77 13.18 3.32 -19.56
N ARG A 78 12.66 3.90 -18.48
CA ARG A 78 12.74 3.31 -17.13
C ARG A 78 11.72 2.19 -16.98
N GLN A 79 12.16 1.06 -16.44
CA GLN A 79 11.28 -0.04 -16.06
C GLN A 79 10.57 0.27 -14.74
N VAL A 80 9.56 1.13 -14.80
CA VAL A 80 8.76 1.54 -13.64
C VAL A 80 7.28 1.33 -13.91
N THR A 81 6.52 1.03 -12.86
CA THR A 81 5.07 0.98 -12.99
C THR A 81 4.47 2.38 -13.12
N LEU A 82 3.41 2.49 -13.91
CA LEU A 82 2.60 3.72 -14.00
C LEU A 82 1.46 3.74 -12.98
N PHE A 83 1.26 2.65 -12.24
CA PHE A 83 0.31 2.55 -11.13
C PHE A 83 0.97 2.92 -9.81
N ASN A 84 0.22 3.60 -8.93
CA ASN A 84 0.75 4.04 -7.65
C ASN A 84 0.76 2.91 -6.61
N CYS A 85 -0.31 2.12 -6.56
CA CYS A 85 -0.53 1.11 -5.52
C CYS A 85 -1.19 -0.13 -6.11
N PHE A 86 -0.90 -1.27 -5.48
CA PHE A 86 -1.43 -2.58 -5.85
C PHE A 86 -2.05 -3.23 -4.62
N VAL A 87 -3.28 -3.73 -4.78
CA VAL A 87 -3.83 -4.71 -3.87
C VAL A 87 -3.27 -6.06 -4.30
N MET A 88 -2.47 -6.66 -3.42
CA MET A 88 -1.79 -7.92 -3.72
C MET A 88 -2.74 -9.09 -3.52
N GLY A 89 -2.35 -10.27 -3.99
CA GLY A 89 -3.13 -11.49 -3.80
C GLY A 89 -3.15 -12.00 -2.35
N ASP A 90 -3.94 -13.04 -2.11
CA ASP A 90 -4.02 -13.70 -0.82
C ASP A 90 -2.66 -14.29 -0.42
N ILE A 91 -2.34 -14.24 0.86
CA ILE A 91 -1.14 -14.88 1.42
C ILE A 91 -1.52 -16.32 1.80
N PRO A 92 -1.03 -17.34 1.06
CA PRO A 92 -1.27 -18.73 1.48
C PRO A 92 -0.61 -19.01 2.84
N ASP A 93 -1.34 -19.64 3.75
CA ASP A 93 -0.87 -19.96 5.10
C ASP A 93 0.13 -21.14 5.11
N THR A 94 1.18 -21.00 4.33
CA THR A 94 2.31 -21.93 4.23
C THR A 94 3.61 -21.15 4.12
N MET A 95 4.71 -21.70 4.58
CA MET A 95 6.01 -21.02 4.51
C MET A 95 6.39 -20.62 3.08
N SER A 96 6.20 -21.54 2.10
CA SER A 96 6.45 -21.23 0.68
C SER A 96 5.55 -20.10 0.20
N GLY A 97 4.23 -20.18 0.44
CA GLY A 97 3.29 -19.15 0.00
C GLY A 97 3.56 -17.78 0.59
N ILE A 98 3.93 -17.72 1.88
CA ILE A 98 4.30 -16.47 2.56
C ILE A 98 5.53 -15.83 1.87
N PHE A 99 6.59 -16.61 1.62
CA PHE A 99 7.81 -16.08 1.00
C PHE A 99 7.66 -15.82 -0.50
N ASP A 100 6.77 -16.54 -1.21
CA ASP A 100 6.44 -16.21 -2.59
C ASP A 100 5.72 -14.85 -2.68
N GLN A 101 4.79 -14.56 -1.77
CA GLN A 101 4.14 -13.25 -1.67
C GLN A 101 5.12 -12.15 -1.26
N LEU A 102 6.07 -12.42 -0.36
CA LEU A 102 7.13 -11.48 -0.01
C LEU A 102 8.00 -11.14 -1.23
N LYS A 103 8.35 -12.13 -2.05
CA LYS A 103 9.12 -11.93 -3.30
C LYS A 103 8.35 -11.05 -4.28
N GLU A 104 7.06 -11.32 -4.48
CA GLU A 104 6.20 -10.54 -5.36
C GLU A 104 6.09 -9.08 -4.87
N ALA A 105 5.93 -8.89 -3.57
CA ALA A 105 5.97 -7.59 -2.91
C ALA A 105 7.26 -6.83 -3.24
N ALA A 106 8.41 -7.50 -3.09
CA ALA A 106 9.72 -6.92 -3.35
C ALA A 106 9.88 -6.45 -4.79
N LEU A 107 9.48 -7.27 -5.77
CA LEU A 107 9.54 -6.95 -7.19
C LEU A 107 8.62 -5.78 -7.57
N THR A 108 7.39 -5.75 -7.02
CA THR A 108 6.44 -4.66 -7.25
C THR A 108 6.96 -3.34 -6.68
N MET A 109 7.53 -3.38 -5.48
CA MET A 109 8.12 -2.20 -4.84
C MET A 109 9.37 -1.71 -5.55
N GLN A 110 10.21 -2.60 -6.07
CA GLN A 110 11.38 -2.24 -6.87
C GLN A 110 10.97 -1.40 -8.10
N GLN A 111 9.85 -1.73 -8.73
CA GLN A 111 9.28 -0.94 -9.84
C GLN A 111 8.60 0.35 -9.38
N GLY A 112 8.57 0.62 -8.09
CA GLY A 112 8.04 1.83 -7.49
C GLY A 112 6.56 1.78 -7.10
N GLY A 113 5.90 0.61 -7.14
CA GLY A 113 4.54 0.41 -6.63
C GLY A 113 4.48 0.45 -5.11
N GLY A 114 3.43 1.02 -4.53
CA GLY A 114 3.00 0.74 -3.16
C GLY A 114 2.20 -0.56 -3.14
N ILE A 115 2.17 -1.26 -2.03
CA ILE A 115 1.49 -2.55 -1.91
C ILE A 115 0.55 -2.59 -0.71
N GLY A 116 -0.50 -3.40 -0.80
CA GLY A 116 -1.41 -3.70 0.30
C GLY A 116 -1.71 -5.18 0.38
N TYR A 117 -1.67 -5.74 1.59
CA TYR A 117 -1.99 -7.12 1.89
C TYR A 117 -3.00 -7.24 3.02
N ASP A 118 -3.88 -8.24 2.90
CA ASP A 118 -4.67 -8.76 4.01
C ASP A 118 -3.95 -9.93 4.67
N PHE A 119 -3.58 -9.75 5.92
CA PHE A 119 -2.87 -10.76 6.72
C PHE A 119 -3.83 -11.70 7.47
N SER A 120 -5.14 -11.55 7.28
CA SER A 120 -6.16 -12.34 7.99
C SER A 120 -6.17 -13.83 7.61
N SER A 121 -5.56 -14.19 6.48
CA SER A 121 -5.42 -15.57 6.03
C SER A 121 -4.39 -16.38 6.81
N LEU A 122 -3.47 -15.72 7.52
CA LEU A 122 -2.42 -16.37 8.28
C LEU A 122 -2.93 -16.83 9.64
N ARG A 123 -2.56 -18.07 10.02
CA ARG A 123 -2.89 -18.62 11.34
C ARG A 123 -2.32 -17.78 12.47
N PRO A 124 -3.04 -17.70 13.61
CA PRO A 124 -2.63 -16.87 14.73
C PRO A 124 -1.38 -17.43 15.42
N LYS A 125 -0.72 -16.56 16.18
CA LYS A 125 0.40 -16.92 17.05
C LYS A 125 0.00 -18.02 18.03
N GLY A 126 0.86 -19.01 18.17
CA GLY A 126 0.63 -20.17 19.04
C GLY A 126 -0.28 -21.27 18.44
N ALA A 127 -0.80 -21.09 17.22
CA ALA A 127 -1.50 -22.15 16.53
C ALA A 127 -0.53 -23.30 16.16
N PRO A 128 -0.96 -24.57 16.20
CA PRO A 128 -0.09 -25.71 15.89
C PRO A 128 0.34 -25.69 14.41
N VAL A 129 1.62 -25.96 14.16
CA VAL A 129 2.17 -26.17 12.82
C VAL A 129 2.28 -27.67 12.57
N GLU A 130 1.44 -28.18 11.69
CA GLU A 130 1.43 -29.62 11.36
C GLU A 130 2.80 -30.06 10.80
N GLY A 131 3.25 -31.24 11.27
CA GLY A 131 4.46 -31.90 10.79
C GLY A 131 5.78 -31.35 11.35
N VAL A 132 5.78 -30.23 12.07
CA VAL A 132 7.02 -29.59 12.58
C VAL A 132 7.09 -29.62 14.11
N GLY A 133 5.93 -29.78 14.80
CA GLY A 133 5.88 -29.80 16.27
C GLY A 133 6.24 -28.46 16.93
N ALA A 134 6.02 -27.36 16.20
CA ALA A 134 6.27 -26.00 16.66
C ALA A 134 5.00 -25.15 16.59
N ASP A 135 4.96 -24.07 17.35
CA ASP A 135 3.88 -23.12 17.34
C ASP A 135 4.09 -22.05 16.24
N ALA A 136 2.98 -21.58 15.65
CA ALA A 136 3.00 -20.52 14.64
C ALA A 136 3.43 -19.18 15.23
N SER A 137 4.16 -18.39 14.44
CA SER A 137 4.64 -17.07 14.82
C SER A 137 3.57 -15.99 14.74
N GLY A 138 2.48 -16.24 13.97
CA GLY A 138 1.40 -15.29 13.73
C GLY A 138 1.71 -14.22 12.67
N PRO A 139 0.66 -13.50 12.20
CA PRO A 139 0.78 -12.51 11.12
C PRO A 139 1.75 -11.38 11.42
N LEU A 140 1.80 -10.87 12.65
CA LEU A 140 2.64 -9.74 13.00
C LEU A 140 4.14 -10.04 12.82
N SER A 141 4.56 -11.27 13.15
CA SER A 141 5.95 -11.68 12.97
C SER A 141 6.35 -11.69 11.50
N PHE A 142 5.45 -12.09 10.60
CA PHE A 142 5.69 -12.01 9.17
C PHE A 142 5.64 -10.57 8.67
N MET A 143 4.77 -9.72 9.21
CA MET A 143 4.78 -8.28 8.90
C MET A 143 6.13 -7.64 9.25
N ASP A 144 6.80 -8.04 10.32
CA ASP A 144 8.16 -7.57 10.64
C ASP A 144 9.18 -7.93 9.53
N VAL A 145 9.01 -9.08 8.85
CA VAL A 145 9.82 -9.48 7.68
C VAL A 145 9.55 -8.56 6.49
N TRP A 146 8.26 -8.28 6.17
CA TRP A 146 7.87 -7.32 5.14
C TRP A 146 8.40 -5.92 5.42
N ASP A 147 8.31 -5.45 6.67
CA ASP A 147 8.83 -4.14 7.09
C ASP A 147 10.34 -4.04 6.88
N SER A 148 11.07 -5.10 7.23
CA SER A 148 12.53 -5.18 7.01
C SER A 148 12.89 -5.21 5.52
N MET A 149 12.17 -5.98 4.71
CA MET A 149 12.30 -6.01 3.26
C MET A 149 12.09 -4.63 2.66
N CYS A 150 11.00 -3.96 3.04
CA CYS A 150 10.66 -2.63 2.54
C CYS A 150 11.72 -1.58 2.90
N ARG A 151 12.31 -1.66 4.09
CA ARG A 151 13.43 -0.78 4.48
C ARG A 151 14.69 -1.02 3.65
N THR A 152 14.89 -2.24 3.19
CA THR A 152 16.09 -2.65 2.45
C THR A 152 15.99 -2.32 0.97
N ILE A 153 14.79 -2.44 0.39
CA ILE A 153 14.58 -2.21 -1.04
C ILE A 153 14.40 -0.73 -1.30
N MET A 154 15.31 -0.17 -2.11
CA MET A 154 15.15 1.17 -2.64
C MET A 154 14.20 1.13 -3.83
N SER A 155 13.03 1.77 -3.69
CA SER A 155 12.08 1.91 -4.79
C SER A 155 12.67 2.74 -5.93
N ALA A 156 12.32 2.41 -7.17
CA ALA A 156 12.63 3.25 -8.33
C ALA A 156 12.01 4.64 -8.15
N GLY A 157 12.85 5.67 -8.19
CA GLY A 157 12.46 7.08 -7.97
C GLY A 157 12.54 7.52 -6.50
N TYR A 158 11.99 8.71 -6.23
CA TYR A 158 12.13 9.40 -4.94
C TYR A 158 11.09 9.01 -3.87
N ARG A 159 10.24 8.00 -4.11
CA ARG A 159 9.22 7.57 -3.16
C ARG A 159 9.79 6.48 -2.26
N ARG A 160 9.72 6.69 -0.94
CA ARG A 160 9.95 5.63 0.03
C ARG A 160 8.91 4.52 -0.17
N GLY A 161 9.30 3.28 0.03
CA GLY A 161 8.38 2.17 0.04
C GLY A 161 7.24 2.44 1.03
N ALA A 162 6.01 2.15 0.62
CA ALA A 162 4.83 2.28 1.45
C ALA A 162 4.00 1.01 1.31
N MET A 163 3.63 0.45 2.44
CA MET A 163 2.81 -0.75 2.52
C MET A 163 1.55 -0.49 3.33
N MET A 164 0.49 -1.20 3.04
CA MET A 164 -0.71 -1.27 3.85
C MET A 164 -0.91 -2.71 4.32
N ALA A 165 -1.23 -2.89 5.58
CA ALA A 165 -1.68 -4.17 6.12
C ALA A 165 -3.08 -4.05 6.68
N THR A 166 -3.90 -5.06 6.40
CA THR A 166 -5.21 -5.22 7.02
C THR A 166 -5.25 -6.49 7.84
N LEU A 167 -6.07 -6.49 8.89
CA LEU A 167 -6.41 -7.65 9.69
C LEU A 167 -7.90 -7.58 10.08
N ARG A 168 -8.59 -8.72 10.01
CA ARG A 168 -10.02 -8.80 10.38
C ARG A 168 -10.21 -8.61 11.88
N CYS A 169 -11.30 -7.97 12.25
CA CYS A 169 -11.68 -7.73 13.66
C CYS A 169 -11.98 -9.00 14.45
N ASP A 170 -12.18 -10.14 13.79
CA ASP A 170 -12.39 -11.46 14.41
C ASP A 170 -11.11 -12.32 14.45
N HIS A 171 -9.97 -11.82 13.96
CA HIS A 171 -8.72 -12.56 14.01
C HIS A 171 -8.17 -12.66 15.43
N PRO A 172 -7.64 -13.84 15.88
CA PRO A 172 -7.13 -14.00 17.25
C PRO A 172 -6.03 -13.02 17.64
N ASP A 173 -5.18 -12.57 16.71
CA ASP A 173 -4.09 -11.63 16.98
C ASP A 173 -4.49 -10.15 16.79
N ILE A 174 -5.80 -9.85 16.71
CA ILE A 174 -6.27 -8.49 16.43
C ILE A 174 -5.86 -7.47 17.50
N GLU A 175 -5.82 -7.87 18.78
CA GLU A 175 -5.42 -6.97 19.85
C GLU A 175 -3.94 -6.55 19.72
N ASP A 176 -3.06 -7.51 19.42
CA ASP A 176 -1.64 -7.25 19.16
C ASP A 176 -1.44 -6.37 17.91
N PHE A 177 -2.28 -6.58 16.88
CA PHE A 177 -2.26 -5.76 15.66
C PHE A 177 -2.63 -4.29 15.94
N ILE A 178 -3.67 -4.05 16.75
CA ILE A 178 -4.10 -2.70 17.13
C ILE A 178 -2.98 -1.99 17.92
N GLU A 179 -2.25 -2.72 18.74
CA GLU A 179 -1.20 -2.19 19.61
C GLU A 179 0.19 -2.15 18.94
N ALA A 180 0.36 -2.73 17.76
CA ALA A 180 1.67 -2.91 17.11
C ALA A 180 2.48 -1.62 16.91
N LYS A 181 1.81 -0.48 16.71
CA LYS A 181 2.44 0.84 16.53
C LYS A 181 2.71 1.60 17.82
N GLN A 182 2.28 1.08 18.97
CA GLN A 182 2.58 1.68 20.28
C GLN A 182 4.05 1.46 20.63
N GLU A 183 4.68 0.42 20.09
CA GLU A 183 6.13 0.21 20.20
C GLU A 183 6.87 1.13 19.24
N PRO A 184 7.71 2.06 19.74
CA PRO A 184 8.43 3.00 18.89
C PRO A 184 9.32 2.30 17.87
N GLY A 185 9.08 2.57 16.59
CA GLY A 185 9.91 2.07 15.50
C GLY A 185 9.44 0.77 14.85
N ARG A 186 8.46 0.07 15.42
CA ARG A 186 7.89 -1.15 14.85
C ARG A 186 6.96 -0.85 13.67
N LEU A 187 7.01 -1.68 12.63
CA LEU A 187 6.17 -1.65 11.42
C LEU A 187 6.06 -0.25 10.76
N ARG A 188 7.16 0.49 10.71
CA ARG A 188 7.16 1.90 10.23
C ARG A 188 6.85 2.05 8.75
N MET A 189 7.04 0.98 7.97
CA MET A 189 6.75 0.98 6.53
C MET A 189 5.30 0.63 6.21
N PHE A 190 4.52 0.21 7.23
CA PHE A 190 3.11 -0.10 7.10
C PHE A 190 2.20 1.04 7.54
N ASN A 191 1.07 1.20 6.86
CA ASN A 191 -0.16 1.76 7.39
C ASN A 191 -1.07 0.59 7.79
N LEU A 192 -1.64 0.61 8.97
CA LEU A 192 -2.48 -0.46 9.51
C LEU A 192 -3.95 -0.09 9.43
N SER A 193 -4.80 -1.06 9.06
CA SER A 193 -6.26 -0.91 9.12
C SER A 193 -6.93 -2.20 9.57
N VAL A 194 -7.95 -2.06 10.40
CA VAL A 194 -8.80 -3.17 10.84
C VAL A 194 -9.96 -3.32 9.86
N LEU A 195 -10.20 -4.55 9.38
CA LEU A 195 -11.38 -4.89 8.60
C LEU A 195 -12.54 -5.17 9.54
N VAL A 196 -13.57 -4.36 9.47
CA VAL A 196 -14.73 -4.37 10.36
C VAL A 196 -15.97 -4.82 9.61
N SER A 197 -16.58 -5.93 10.05
CA SER A 197 -17.81 -6.44 9.45
C SER A 197 -19.06 -5.80 10.06
N ASP A 198 -20.17 -5.83 9.34
CA ASP A 198 -21.47 -5.39 9.85
C ASP A 198 -21.86 -6.14 11.13
N ALA A 199 -21.62 -7.46 11.18
CA ALA A 199 -21.87 -8.26 12.38
C ALA A 199 -21.10 -7.78 13.61
N PHE A 200 -19.83 -7.35 13.45
CA PHE A 200 -19.08 -6.75 14.54
C PHE A 200 -19.68 -5.42 14.99
N MET A 201 -20.07 -4.57 14.04
CA MET A 201 -20.69 -3.28 14.37
C MET A 201 -22.03 -3.43 15.09
N ASP A 202 -22.81 -4.44 14.74
CA ASP A 202 -24.06 -4.77 15.46
C ASP A 202 -23.74 -5.27 16.87
N ALA A 203 -22.74 -6.14 17.04
CA ALA A 203 -22.26 -6.58 18.35
C ALA A 203 -21.77 -5.39 19.22
N VAL A 204 -21.10 -4.41 18.62
CA VAL A 204 -20.68 -3.16 19.29
C VAL A 204 -21.89 -2.34 19.77
N LYS A 205 -22.91 -2.16 18.92
CA LYS A 205 -24.13 -1.40 19.25
C LYS A 205 -24.89 -2.08 20.39
N GLU A 206 -25.06 -3.40 20.31
CA GLU A 206 -25.80 -4.21 21.29
C GLU A 206 -24.97 -4.53 22.55
N ASN A 207 -23.69 -4.23 22.54
CA ASN A 207 -22.73 -4.55 23.61
C ASN A 207 -22.70 -6.04 23.95
N THR A 208 -22.62 -6.86 22.91
CA THR A 208 -22.56 -8.32 23.05
C THR A 208 -21.14 -8.86 22.97
N SER A 209 -21.00 -10.16 23.26
CA SER A 209 -19.74 -10.88 23.14
C SER A 209 -19.31 -11.01 21.67
N TRP A 210 -18.02 -10.91 21.43
CA TRP A 210 -17.39 -11.11 20.13
C TRP A 210 -16.30 -12.17 20.22
N GLU A 211 -16.34 -13.12 19.30
CA GLU A 211 -15.37 -14.22 19.27
C GLU A 211 -14.20 -13.88 18.34
N LEU A 212 -13.00 -14.10 18.82
CA LEU A 212 -11.78 -14.11 18.03
C LEU A 212 -11.52 -15.53 17.60
N ALA A 213 -11.69 -15.82 16.30
CA ALA A 213 -11.68 -17.18 15.77
C ALA A 213 -10.85 -17.27 14.48
N PHE A 214 -10.28 -18.44 14.24
CA PHE A 214 -9.58 -18.77 13.01
C PHE A 214 -9.94 -20.19 12.57
N ASN A 215 -10.34 -20.37 11.31
CA ASN A 215 -10.76 -21.65 10.74
C ASN A 215 -11.79 -22.40 11.61
N GLY A 216 -12.76 -21.69 12.17
CA GLY A 216 -13.83 -22.27 13.01
C GLY A 216 -13.41 -22.62 14.44
N VAL A 217 -12.18 -22.34 14.84
CA VAL A 217 -11.71 -22.51 16.22
C VAL A 217 -11.74 -21.13 16.92
N CYS A 218 -12.51 -21.04 18.02
CA CYS A 218 -12.53 -19.86 18.88
C CYS A 218 -11.31 -19.90 19.81
N TYR A 219 -10.49 -18.83 19.76
CA TYR A 219 -9.29 -18.67 20.61
C TYR A 219 -9.59 -17.83 21.83
N LYS A 220 -10.46 -16.84 21.70
CA LYS A 220 -10.80 -15.89 22.76
C LYS A 220 -12.20 -15.31 22.51
N SER A 221 -12.91 -14.99 23.59
CA SER A 221 -14.13 -14.20 23.53
C SER A 221 -13.94 -12.93 24.37
N LEU A 222 -14.44 -11.79 23.88
CA LEU A 222 -14.35 -10.48 24.54
C LEU A 222 -15.60 -9.67 24.26
N GLN A 223 -15.79 -8.52 24.91
CA GLN A 223 -16.88 -7.61 24.58
C GLN A 223 -16.54 -6.84 23.30
N ALA A 224 -17.46 -6.83 22.34
CA ALA A 224 -17.26 -6.13 21.07
C ALA A 224 -16.96 -4.63 21.27
N ARG A 225 -17.64 -4.00 22.25
CA ARG A 225 -17.42 -2.59 22.57
C ARG A 225 -16.02 -2.31 23.13
N ASP A 226 -15.46 -3.23 23.93
CA ASP A 226 -14.10 -3.08 24.45
C ASP A 226 -13.06 -3.12 23.33
N LEU A 227 -13.23 -4.00 22.36
CA LEU A 227 -12.36 -4.06 21.18
C LEU A 227 -12.49 -2.80 20.33
N TRP A 228 -13.72 -2.32 20.09
CA TRP A 228 -13.96 -1.07 19.39
C TRP A 228 -13.31 0.12 20.08
N ASP A 229 -13.48 0.25 21.40
CA ASP A 229 -12.85 1.30 22.19
C ASP A 229 -11.32 1.22 22.14
N LYS A 230 -10.74 -0.01 22.12
CA LYS A 230 -9.30 -0.21 21.94
C LYS A 230 -8.83 0.34 20.60
N ILE A 231 -9.53 0.04 19.49
CA ILE A 231 -9.24 0.59 18.16
C ILE A 231 -9.28 2.12 18.20
N MET A 232 -10.36 2.70 18.73
CA MET A 232 -10.55 4.15 18.76
C MET A 232 -9.47 4.87 19.58
N ARG A 233 -9.07 4.31 20.74
CA ARG A 233 -7.99 4.86 21.56
C ARG A 233 -6.64 4.80 20.85
N ALA A 234 -6.32 3.69 20.19
CA ALA A 234 -5.09 3.56 19.42
C ALA A 234 -5.05 4.57 18.27
N THR A 235 -6.15 4.68 17.50
CA THR A 235 -6.28 5.65 16.41
C THR A 235 -6.13 7.08 16.89
N TYR A 236 -6.75 7.44 18.02
CA TYR A 236 -6.63 8.77 18.60
C TYR A 236 -5.20 9.10 19.03
N SER A 237 -4.49 8.14 19.61
CA SER A 237 -3.15 8.36 20.18
C SER A 237 -2.03 8.28 19.14
N PHE A 238 -2.19 7.44 18.11
CA PHE A 238 -1.11 7.10 17.17
C PHE A 238 -1.50 7.33 15.70
N ALA A 239 -2.72 7.82 15.40
CA ALA A 239 -3.30 7.95 14.07
C ALA A 239 -3.48 6.60 13.32
N GLU A 240 -3.28 5.48 13.98
CA GLU A 240 -3.43 4.11 13.48
C GLU A 240 -3.91 3.17 14.59
N PRO A 241 -4.61 2.07 14.25
CA PRO A 241 -5.02 1.66 12.91
C PRO A 241 -6.19 2.48 12.37
N GLY A 242 -6.33 2.52 11.04
CA GLY A 242 -7.58 2.92 10.38
C GLY A 242 -8.64 1.84 10.49
N VAL A 243 -9.86 2.14 10.00
CA VAL A 243 -10.98 1.18 9.93
C VAL A 243 -11.49 1.10 8.49
N ILE A 244 -11.71 -0.12 8.01
CA ILE A 244 -12.33 -0.40 6.72
C ILE A 244 -13.56 -1.26 6.97
N PHE A 245 -14.72 -0.79 6.57
CA PHE A 245 -15.97 -1.53 6.64
C PHE A 245 -16.06 -2.49 5.44
N ILE A 246 -16.36 -3.78 5.71
CA ILE A 246 -16.43 -4.86 4.72
C ILE A 246 -17.77 -5.59 4.79
#